data_295aeee320d01c2f4345619047ed096b
#
_entry.id   295aeee320d01c2f4345619047ed096b
#
_cell.length_a   1.000
_cell.length_b   1.000
_cell.length_c   1.000
_cell.angle_alpha   90.00
_cell.angle_beta   90.00
_cell.angle_gamma   90.00
#
_symmetry.space_group_name_H-M   'P 1'
#
loop_
_entity.id
_entity.type
_entity.pdbx_description
1 polymer ?
#
loop_
_entity_poly.entity_id
_entity_poly.type
_entity_poly.pdbx_seq_one_letter_code
_entity_poly.pdbx_strand_id
1 'polypeptide(L)'
;MRPIVPVLLAANTGVFILWLVLGESQYMIDNFLVSWSALAAGRYWTLLTSEFSHIAFLHFFLNMLVLASFGPIVEQTIGSGRFLRFYLAAAAVSSLSHAGVSAFFLGQPEIPALGASGAISGVILLFAFIYPRARILLFGLIPLPALVGALAFVGLDVVGLIAQSQGGGLPIGHGAHLGGAATGTLYYLLVVRRLGVRRTGPVDFADVATWRALIAQYRGRNSDEGQK
;
A
#
# COMPACT_ATOMS: atom_id res chain seq x y z
N MET A 1 -21.15 1.40 6.71
CA MET A 1 -20.12 0.31 6.77
C MET A 1 -19.05 0.73 7.75
N ARG A 2 -18.56 -0.20 8.57
CA ARG A 2 -17.44 0.07 9.48
C ARG A 2 -16.18 0.44 8.66
N PRO A 3 -15.31 1.32 9.19
CA PRO A 3 -14.08 1.70 8.51
C PRO A 3 -13.14 0.47 8.35
N ILE A 4 -12.54 0.36 7.17
CA ILE A 4 -11.69 -0.78 6.79
C ILE A 4 -10.24 -0.56 7.20
N VAL A 5 -9.74 0.68 7.16
CA VAL A 5 -8.34 0.96 7.49
C VAL A 5 -7.94 0.46 8.88
N PRO A 6 -8.72 0.67 9.97
CA PRO A 6 -8.40 0.09 11.27
C PRO A 6 -8.33 -1.44 11.27
N VAL A 7 -9.18 -2.09 10.47
CA VAL A 7 -9.15 -3.56 10.33
C VAL A 7 -7.88 -4.02 9.65
N LEU A 8 -7.45 -3.32 8.58
CA LEU A 8 -6.18 -3.61 7.89
C LEU A 8 -4.98 -3.39 8.80
N LEU A 9 -4.97 -2.30 9.59
CA LEU A 9 -3.92 -2.04 10.57
C LEU A 9 -3.84 -3.15 11.63
N ALA A 10 -4.99 -3.59 12.15
CA ALA A 10 -5.06 -4.68 13.13
C ALA A 10 -4.59 -6.01 12.52
N ALA A 11 -4.99 -6.33 11.29
CA ALA A 11 -4.55 -7.55 10.60
C ALA A 11 -3.02 -7.57 10.39
N ASN A 12 -2.44 -6.48 9.92
CA ASN A 12 -0.98 -6.34 9.77
C ASN A 12 -0.27 -6.48 11.12
N THR A 13 -0.80 -5.86 12.18
CA THR A 13 -0.25 -5.97 13.54
C THR A 13 -0.30 -7.42 14.03
N GLY A 14 -1.43 -8.12 13.80
CA GLY A 14 -1.57 -9.53 14.18
C GLY A 14 -0.54 -10.42 13.48
N VAL A 15 -0.35 -10.26 12.17
CA VAL A 15 0.65 -11.03 11.42
C VAL A 15 2.07 -10.64 11.83
N PHE A 16 2.34 -9.36 12.13
CA PHE A 16 3.64 -8.93 12.66
C PHE A 16 3.95 -9.61 14.01
N ILE A 17 2.96 -9.71 14.91
CA ILE A 17 3.12 -10.45 16.17
C ILE A 17 3.39 -11.94 15.91
N LEU A 18 2.72 -12.55 14.91
CA LEU A 18 3.01 -13.94 14.53
C LEU A 18 4.47 -14.12 14.10
N TRP A 19 5.03 -13.18 13.33
CA TRP A 19 6.45 -13.20 12.98
C TRP A 19 7.36 -13.09 14.19
N LEU A 20 7.02 -12.27 15.19
CA LEU A 20 7.79 -12.16 16.43
C LEU A 20 7.75 -13.45 17.28
N VAL A 21 6.63 -14.17 17.26
CA VAL A 21 6.42 -15.39 18.05
C VAL A 21 6.97 -16.63 17.34
N LEU A 22 6.69 -16.79 16.04
CA LEU A 22 7.02 -17.98 15.27
C LEU A 22 8.35 -17.87 14.52
N GLY A 23 8.93 -16.68 14.44
CA GLY A 23 10.18 -16.41 13.73
C GLY A 23 10.10 -16.80 12.25
N GLU A 24 11.23 -17.14 11.65
CA GLU A 24 11.34 -17.63 10.28
C GLU A 24 11.03 -19.14 10.19
N SER A 25 9.96 -19.58 10.86
CA SER A 25 9.51 -20.96 10.74
C SER A 25 9.05 -21.30 9.32
N GLN A 26 9.13 -22.57 8.95
CA GLN A 26 8.66 -23.04 7.64
C GLN A 26 7.19 -22.66 7.41
N TYR A 27 6.36 -22.69 8.46
CA TYR A 27 4.97 -22.26 8.39
C TYR A 27 4.83 -20.80 7.95
N MET A 28 5.63 -19.89 8.54
CA MET A 28 5.59 -18.45 8.18
C MET A 28 6.11 -18.21 6.76
N ILE A 29 7.20 -18.87 6.39
CA ILE A 29 7.77 -18.79 5.03
C ILE A 29 6.76 -19.25 3.99
N ASP A 30 6.15 -20.43 4.17
CA ASP A 30 5.26 -21.02 3.19
C ASP A 30 3.93 -20.29 3.04
N ASN A 31 3.48 -19.58 4.08
CA ASN A 31 2.15 -18.96 4.08
C ASN A 31 2.17 -17.44 3.98
N PHE A 32 3.31 -16.78 4.25
CA PHE A 32 3.37 -15.32 4.36
C PHE A 32 4.47 -14.66 3.52
N LEU A 33 5.16 -15.43 2.67
CA LEU A 33 6.09 -14.92 1.66
C LEU A 33 5.61 -15.29 0.26
N VAL A 34 5.59 -14.34 -0.65
CA VAL A 34 5.29 -14.58 -2.07
C VAL A 34 6.56 -14.64 -2.88
N SER A 35 6.69 -15.63 -3.75
CA SER A 35 7.70 -15.71 -4.82
C SER A 35 7.09 -16.40 -6.03
N TRP A 36 7.75 -16.34 -7.19
CA TRP A 36 7.29 -17.09 -8.36
C TRP A 36 7.28 -18.60 -8.08
N SER A 37 8.32 -19.12 -7.44
CA SER A 37 8.42 -20.54 -7.07
C SER A 37 7.33 -20.95 -6.08
N ALA A 38 6.95 -20.09 -5.14
CA ALA A 38 5.82 -20.35 -4.25
C ALA A 38 4.51 -20.46 -5.04
N LEU A 39 4.28 -19.57 -6.01
CA LEU A 39 3.09 -19.62 -6.87
C LEU A 39 3.10 -20.88 -7.77
N ALA A 40 4.24 -21.23 -8.36
CA ALA A 40 4.40 -22.43 -9.17
C ALA A 40 4.17 -23.71 -8.37
N ALA A 41 4.48 -23.68 -7.06
CA ALA A 41 4.15 -24.77 -6.11
C ALA A 41 2.68 -24.75 -5.62
N GLY A 42 1.82 -23.90 -6.19
CA GLY A 42 0.39 -23.83 -5.87
C GLY A 42 0.02 -22.98 -4.66
N ARG A 43 0.97 -22.24 -4.04
CA ARG A 43 0.74 -21.40 -2.86
C ARG A 43 0.13 -20.05 -3.22
N TYR A 44 -1.00 -20.02 -3.94
CA TYR A 44 -1.64 -18.80 -4.46
C TYR A 44 -2.17 -17.86 -3.38
N TRP A 45 -2.47 -18.33 -2.17
CA TRP A 45 -2.89 -17.50 -1.05
C TRP A 45 -1.82 -16.48 -0.66
N THR A 46 -0.54 -16.76 -0.96
CA THR A 46 0.56 -15.85 -0.69
C THR A 46 0.47 -14.54 -1.46
N LEU A 47 -0.30 -14.48 -2.54
CA LEU A 47 -0.63 -13.21 -3.23
C LEU A 47 -1.33 -12.19 -2.32
N LEU A 48 -2.00 -12.65 -1.27
CA LEU A 48 -2.68 -11.78 -0.32
C LEU A 48 -2.02 -11.80 1.06
N THR A 49 -1.61 -12.97 1.56
CA THR A 49 -1.08 -13.08 2.92
C THR A 49 0.27 -12.41 3.08
N SER A 50 1.10 -12.37 2.04
CA SER A 50 2.38 -11.67 2.05
C SER A 50 2.24 -10.16 2.26
N GLU A 51 1.14 -9.57 1.80
CA GLU A 51 0.86 -8.14 1.95
C GLU A 51 0.55 -7.72 3.40
N PHE A 52 0.24 -8.69 4.29
CA PHE A 52 0.08 -8.44 5.72
C PHE A 52 1.34 -8.75 6.53
N SER A 53 2.40 -9.18 5.87
CA SER A 53 3.60 -9.75 6.47
C SER A 53 4.69 -8.69 6.63
N HIS A 54 5.32 -8.64 7.81
CA HIS A 54 6.45 -7.75 8.09
C HIS A 54 7.40 -8.43 9.08
N ILE A 55 8.70 -8.47 8.77
CA ILE A 55 9.72 -9.03 9.65
C ILE A 55 10.41 -7.92 10.44
N ALA A 56 10.84 -6.84 9.77
CA ALA A 56 11.54 -5.73 10.42
C ALA A 56 10.55 -4.70 11.00
N PHE A 57 10.77 -4.30 12.25
CA PHE A 57 9.92 -3.30 12.94
C PHE A 57 9.81 -1.98 12.17
N LEU A 58 10.92 -1.44 11.66
CA LEU A 58 10.90 -0.17 10.92
C LEU A 58 10.07 -0.29 9.64
N HIS A 59 10.17 -1.41 8.93
CA HIS A 59 9.35 -1.69 7.74
C HIS A 59 7.86 -1.73 8.09
N PHE A 60 7.49 -2.48 9.14
CA PHE A 60 6.14 -2.52 9.67
C PHE A 60 5.63 -1.13 10.04
N PHE A 61 6.40 -0.41 10.87
CA PHE A 61 6.00 0.90 11.39
C PHE A 61 5.75 1.91 10.26
N LEU A 62 6.66 2.01 9.28
CA LEU A 62 6.51 2.94 8.16
C LEU A 62 5.30 2.58 7.29
N ASN A 63 5.06 1.29 7.01
CA ASN A 63 3.86 0.87 6.27
C ASN A 63 2.57 1.26 7.02
N MET A 64 2.49 0.98 8.32
CA MET A 64 1.33 1.31 9.13
C MET A 64 1.12 2.82 9.24
N LEU A 65 2.20 3.60 9.37
CA LEU A 65 2.15 5.06 9.38
C LEU A 65 1.56 5.61 8.08
N VAL A 66 2.04 5.14 6.95
CA VAL A 66 1.56 5.59 5.63
C VAL A 66 0.11 5.15 5.39
N LEU A 67 -0.22 3.89 5.71
CA LEU A 67 -1.59 3.40 5.59
C LEU A 67 -2.56 4.17 6.49
N ALA A 68 -2.19 4.46 7.73
CA ALA A 68 -2.99 5.26 8.66
C ALA A 68 -3.13 6.72 8.22
N SER A 69 -2.14 7.25 7.48
CA SER A 69 -2.15 8.62 6.99
C SER A 69 -3.03 8.81 5.74
N PHE A 70 -2.86 7.97 4.74
CA PHE A 70 -3.52 8.14 3.44
C PHE A 70 -4.79 7.28 3.29
N GLY A 71 -4.81 6.10 3.90
CA GLY A 71 -5.90 5.14 3.81
C GLY A 71 -7.27 5.72 4.17
N PRO A 72 -7.44 6.37 5.35
CA PRO A 72 -8.73 6.92 5.76
C PRO A 72 -9.29 7.96 4.78
N ILE A 73 -8.42 8.74 4.14
CA ILE A 73 -8.82 9.79 3.22
C ILE A 73 -9.33 9.18 1.92
N VAL A 74 -8.59 8.21 1.38
CA VAL A 74 -9.02 7.47 0.18
C VAL A 74 -10.29 6.69 0.49
N GLU A 75 -10.37 6.00 1.63
CA GLU A 75 -11.56 5.25 2.07
C GLU A 75 -12.79 6.16 2.17
N GLN A 76 -12.67 7.35 2.79
CA GLN A 76 -13.75 8.32 2.88
C GLN A 76 -14.20 8.81 1.50
N THR A 77 -13.28 8.94 0.58
CA THR A 77 -13.54 9.47 -0.76
C THR A 77 -14.29 8.47 -1.65
N ILE A 78 -13.92 7.19 -1.60
CA ILE A 78 -14.49 6.18 -2.50
C ILE A 78 -15.47 5.23 -1.79
N GLY A 79 -15.54 5.28 -0.45
CA GLY A 79 -16.37 4.42 0.41
C GLY A 79 -15.69 3.11 0.77
N SER A 80 -15.94 2.61 2.00
CA SER A 80 -15.24 1.47 2.61
C SER A 80 -15.27 0.19 1.76
N GLY A 81 -16.42 -0.14 1.15
CA GLY A 81 -16.53 -1.35 0.33
C GLY A 81 -15.73 -1.28 -0.97
N ARG A 82 -15.62 -0.08 -1.59
CA ARG A 82 -14.76 0.11 -2.76
C ARG A 82 -13.30 0.14 -2.37
N PHE A 83 -12.98 0.75 -1.22
CA PHE A 83 -11.61 0.81 -0.69
C PHE A 83 -11.08 -0.59 -0.40
N LEU A 84 -11.85 -1.46 0.26
CA LEU A 84 -11.42 -2.83 0.53
C LEU A 84 -11.13 -3.61 -0.75
N ARG A 85 -12.05 -3.58 -1.73
CA ARG A 85 -11.85 -4.26 -3.02
C ARG A 85 -10.64 -3.73 -3.77
N PHE A 86 -10.46 -2.41 -3.78
CA PHE A 86 -9.29 -1.77 -4.37
C PHE A 86 -8.00 -2.20 -3.68
N TYR A 87 -7.96 -2.15 -2.33
CA TYR A 87 -6.77 -2.53 -1.55
C TYR A 87 -6.37 -3.98 -1.80
N LEU A 88 -7.33 -4.92 -1.75
CA LEU A 88 -7.06 -6.33 -2.01
C LEU A 88 -6.63 -6.61 -3.46
N ALA A 89 -7.20 -5.90 -4.42
CA ALA A 89 -6.76 -5.98 -5.82
C ALA A 89 -5.34 -5.44 -6.00
N ALA A 90 -5.02 -4.29 -5.37
CA ALA A 90 -3.67 -3.73 -5.38
C ALA A 90 -2.66 -4.67 -4.72
N ALA A 91 -3.04 -5.32 -3.60
CA ALA A 91 -2.26 -6.34 -2.93
C ALA A 91 -1.93 -7.52 -3.85
N ALA A 92 -2.94 -8.12 -4.45
CA ALA A 92 -2.75 -9.28 -5.34
C ALA A 92 -1.91 -8.93 -6.59
N VAL A 93 -2.18 -7.78 -7.23
CA VAL A 93 -1.41 -7.32 -8.39
C VAL A 93 0.02 -6.98 -8.03
N SER A 94 0.25 -6.35 -6.89
CA SER A 94 1.57 -6.04 -6.35
C SER A 94 2.42 -7.31 -6.17
N SER A 95 1.89 -8.28 -5.44
CA SER A 95 2.54 -9.58 -5.20
C SER A 95 2.83 -10.33 -6.50
N LEU A 96 1.86 -10.36 -7.42
CA LEU A 96 2.04 -10.99 -8.74
C LEU A 96 3.09 -10.26 -9.58
N SER A 97 3.11 -8.92 -9.54
CA SER A 97 4.11 -8.11 -10.24
C SER A 97 5.51 -8.37 -9.69
N HIS A 98 5.67 -8.46 -8.36
CA HIS A 98 6.96 -8.84 -7.77
C HIS A 98 7.41 -10.21 -8.26
N ALA A 99 6.56 -11.23 -8.12
CA ALA A 99 6.89 -12.58 -8.53
C ALA A 99 7.26 -12.66 -10.01
N GLY A 100 6.48 -12.02 -10.89
CA GLY A 100 6.74 -11.98 -12.32
C GLY A 100 8.03 -11.22 -12.68
N VAL A 101 8.26 -10.05 -12.08
CA VAL A 101 9.48 -9.26 -12.30
C VAL A 101 10.71 -10.05 -11.82
N SER A 102 10.65 -10.65 -10.64
CA SER A 102 11.77 -11.46 -10.12
C SER A 102 12.08 -12.65 -11.01
N ALA A 103 11.06 -13.37 -11.49
CA ALA A 103 11.27 -14.55 -12.33
C ALA A 103 11.74 -14.20 -13.74
N PHE A 104 11.05 -13.27 -14.42
CA PHE A 104 11.21 -13.09 -15.87
C PHE A 104 12.13 -11.93 -16.24
N PHE A 105 12.27 -10.91 -15.37
CA PHE A 105 13.14 -9.77 -15.64
C PHE A 105 14.48 -9.89 -14.90
N LEU A 106 14.46 -10.34 -13.64
CA LEU A 106 15.70 -10.53 -12.85
C LEU A 106 16.29 -11.94 -12.97
N GLY A 107 15.54 -12.91 -13.50
CA GLY A 107 15.99 -14.31 -13.59
C GLY A 107 16.10 -15.03 -12.23
N GLN A 108 15.39 -14.56 -11.23
CA GLN A 108 15.50 -15.02 -9.84
C GLN A 108 14.11 -15.36 -9.25
N PRO A 109 13.49 -16.49 -9.67
CA PRO A 109 12.12 -16.85 -9.29
C PRO A 109 11.95 -17.13 -7.80
N GLU A 110 13.04 -17.36 -7.07
CA GLU A 110 13.04 -17.67 -5.63
C GLU A 110 12.98 -16.43 -4.73
N ILE A 111 13.26 -15.22 -5.26
CA ILE A 111 13.28 -14.01 -4.42
C ILE A 111 11.90 -13.79 -3.80
N PRO A 112 11.78 -13.87 -2.47
CA PRO A 112 10.53 -13.63 -1.79
C PRO A 112 10.23 -12.14 -1.64
N ALA A 113 8.94 -11.81 -1.54
CA ALA A 113 8.49 -10.51 -1.07
C ALA A 113 7.49 -10.66 0.07
N LEU A 114 7.41 -9.59 0.87
CA LEU A 114 6.47 -9.41 1.96
C LEU A 114 6.26 -7.90 2.20
N GLY A 115 5.13 -7.55 2.79
CA GLY A 115 4.86 -6.18 3.24
C GLY A 115 3.72 -5.49 2.49
N ALA A 116 2.97 -4.67 3.20
CA ALA A 116 1.83 -3.91 2.68
C ALA A 116 2.21 -2.82 1.66
N SER A 117 3.51 -2.57 1.45
CA SER A 117 4.02 -1.43 0.68
C SER A 117 3.55 -1.41 -0.77
N GLY A 118 3.33 -2.58 -1.37
CA GLY A 118 2.80 -2.67 -2.72
C GLY A 118 1.36 -2.14 -2.81
N ALA A 119 0.45 -2.63 -1.98
CA ALA A 119 -0.92 -2.12 -1.91
C ALA A 119 -0.95 -0.64 -1.49
N ILE A 120 -0.10 -0.23 -0.55
CA ILE A 120 0.06 1.16 -0.11
C ILE A 120 0.53 2.07 -1.25
N SER A 121 1.42 1.61 -2.12
CA SER A 121 1.82 2.35 -3.33
C SER A 121 0.61 2.66 -4.21
N GLY A 122 -0.31 1.70 -4.35
CA GLY A 122 -1.60 1.94 -5.01
C GLY A 122 -2.44 3.01 -4.30
N VAL A 123 -2.51 2.97 -2.97
CA VAL A 123 -3.24 3.97 -2.17
C VAL A 123 -2.63 5.37 -2.34
N ILE A 124 -1.29 5.49 -2.31
CA ILE A 124 -0.57 6.76 -2.50
C ILE A 124 -0.86 7.35 -3.89
N LEU A 125 -0.76 6.53 -4.95
CA LEU A 125 -1.03 6.99 -6.31
C LEU A 125 -2.50 7.40 -6.50
N LEU A 126 -3.43 6.60 -5.97
CA LEU A 126 -4.85 6.93 -6.01
C LEU A 126 -5.14 8.25 -5.27
N PHE A 127 -4.56 8.43 -4.07
CA PHE A 127 -4.62 9.67 -3.32
C PHE A 127 -4.06 10.84 -4.12
N ALA A 128 -2.88 10.68 -4.71
CA ALA A 128 -2.20 11.73 -5.47
C ALA A 128 -2.99 12.17 -6.72
N PHE A 129 -3.69 11.25 -7.40
CA PHE A 129 -4.57 11.62 -8.51
C PHE A 129 -5.86 12.29 -8.06
N ILE A 130 -6.41 11.93 -6.90
CA ILE A 130 -7.61 12.58 -6.34
C ILE A 130 -7.25 13.99 -5.82
N TYR A 131 -6.12 14.12 -5.14
CA TYR A 131 -5.66 15.34 -4.46
C TYR A 131 -4.27 15.80 -4.95
N PRO A 132 -4.08 16.12 -6.24
CA PRO A 132 -2.74 16.30 -6.83
C PRO A 132 -1.94 17.47 -6.24
N ARG A 133 -2.65 18.48 -5.69
CA ARG A 133 -2.04 19.67 -5.07
C ARG A 133 -2.01 19.63 -3.56
N ALA A 134 -2.50 18.56 -2.94
CA ALA A 134 -2.38 18.38 -1.49
C ALA A 134 -0.91 18.39 -1.09
N ARG A 135 -0.56 19.11 -0.04
CA ARG A 135 0.81 19.11 0.47
C ARG A 135 1.03 17.88 1.33
N ILE A 136 2.00 17.08 0.98
CA ILE A 136 2.49 15.97 1.79
C ILE A 136 3.90 16.28 2.27
N LEU A 137 4.27 15.80 3.45
CA LEU A 137 5.61 15.93 3.97
C LEU A 137 6.44 14.72 3.59
N LEU A 138 7.32 14.86 2.60
CA LEU A 138 8.28 13.83 2.25
C LEU A 138 9.26 13.67 3.42
N PHE A 139 9.41 12.45 3.94
CA PHE A 139 10.21 12.14 5.15
C PHE A 139 9.81 12.98 6.39
N GLY A 140 8.58 13.50 6.44
CA GLY A 140 8.12 14.36 7.54
C GLY A 140 8.69 15.78 7.55
N LEU A 141 9.46 16.18 6.54
CA LEU A 141 10.24 17.43 6.54
C LEU A 141 9.98 18.32 5.31
N ILE A 142 9.93 17.73 4.11
CA ILE A 142 9.90 18.48 2.86
C ILE A 142 8.47 18.55 2.33
N PRO A 143 7.81 19.72 2.31
CA PRO A 143 6.47 19.85 1.76
C PRO A 143 6.50 19.75 0.23
N LEU A 144 5.83 18.75 -0.33
CA LEU A 144 5.69 18.55 -1.78
C LEU A 144 4.22 18.38 -2.17
N PRO A 145 3.82 18.80 -3.38
CA PRO A 145 2.54 18.39 -3.94
C PRO A 145 2.46 16.86 -4.04
N ALA A 146 1.33 16.29 -3.64
CA ALA A 146 1.15 14.82 -3.55
C ALA A 146 1.47 14.11 -4.87
N LEU A 147 1.06 14.69 -6.00
CA LEU A 147 1.37 14.10 -7.30
C LEU A 147 2.87 14.08 -7.59
N VAL A 148 3.59 15.16 -7.24
CA VAL A 148 5.05 15.22 -7.42
C VAL A 148 5.75 14.19 -6.56
N GLY A 149 5.36 14.08 -5.28
CA GLY A 149 5.93 13.09 -4.36
C GLY A 149 5.65 11.65 -4.80
N ALA A 150 4.42 11.35 -5.24
CA ALA A 150 4.05 10.02 -5.73
C ALA A 150 4.80 9.64 -7.02
N LEU A 151 4.94 10.57 -7.97
CA LEU A 151 5.69 10.32 -9.20
C LEU A 151 7.20 10.18 -8.95
N ALA A 152 7.76 10.96 -8.01
CA ALA A 152 9.14 10.78 -7.58
C ALA A 152 9.38 9.39 -6.97
N PHE A 153 8.44 8.90 -6.14
CA PHE A 153 8.50 7.56 -5.57
C PHE A 153 8.48 6.48 -6.66
N VAL A 154 7.58 6.58 -7.65
CA VAL A 154 7.54 5.67 -8.80
C VAL A 154 8.84 5.73 -9.60
N GLY A 155 9.40 6.93 -9.82
CA GLY A 155 10.69 7.11 -10.49
C GLY A 155 11.84 6.42 -9.76
N LEU A 156 11.87 6.53 -8.43
CA LEU A 156 12.87 5.82 -7.60
C LEU A 156 12.71 4.30 -7.70
N ASP A 157 11.49 3.78 -7.77
CA ASP A 157 11.26 2.34 -7.96
C ASP A 157 11.71 1.86 -9.35
N VAL A 158 11.51 2.65 -10.41
CA VAL A 158 12.03 2.33 -11.75
C VAL A 158 13.56 2.29 -11.75
N VAL A 159 14.21 3.31 -11.18
CA VAL A 159 15.68 3.36 -11.09
C VAL A 159 16.21 2.21 -10.23
N GLY A 160 15.56 1.91 -9.11
CA GLY A 160 15.94 0.80 -8.24
C GLY A 160 15.81 -0.55 -8.93
N LEU A 161 14.74 -0.77 -9.71
CA LEU A 161 14.56 -1.99 -10.48
C LEU A 161 15.65 -2.15 -11.57
N ILE A 162 16.01 -1.07 -12.24
CA ILE A 162 17.12 -1.08 -13.22
C ILE A 162 18.43 -1.43 -12.50
N ALA A 163 18.71 -0.84 -11.34
CA ALA A 163 19.90 -1.16 -10.57
C ALA A 163 19.92 -2.65 -10.14
N GLN A 164 18.79 -3.20 -9.72
CA GLN A 164 18.67 -4.63 -9.40
C GLN A 164 18.96 -5.53 -10.61
N SER A 165 18.48 -5.17 -11.79
CA SER A 165 18.75 -5.95 -13.01
C SER A 165 20.23 -5.95 -13.42
N GLN A 166 21.02 -5.02 -12.92
CA GLN A 166 22.47 -4.92 -13.11
C GLN A 166 23.28 -5.55 -11.96
N GLY A 167 22.59 -6.25 -11.03
CA GLY A 167 23.23 -6.90 -9.89
C GLY A 167 23.54 -5.97 -8.71
N GLY A 168 23.02 -4.74 -8.72
CA GLY A 168 23.17 -3.74 -7.66
C GLY A 168 21.82 -3.38 -6.99
N GLY A 169 21.80 -2.25 -6.29
CA GLY A 169 20.59 -1.70 -5.69
C GLY A 169 20.27 -2.23 -4.30
N LEU A 170 19.17 -1.72 -3.75
CA LEU A 170 18.66 -2.12 -2.43
C LEU A 170 17.75 -3.35 -2.57
N PRO A 171 17.64 -4.21 -1.54
CA PRO A 171 16.74 -5.36 -1.52
C PRO A 171 15.29 -4.91 -1.26
N ILE A 172 14.74 -4.12 -2.17
CA ILE A 172 13.38 -3.58 -2.13
C ILE A 172 12.55 -4.24 -3.22
N GLY A 173 11.29 -4.52 -2.93
CA GLY A 173 10.34 -5.08 -3.89
C GLY A 173 9.85 -4.04 -4.91
N HIS A 174 10.75 -3.44 -5.70
CA HIS A 174 10.40 -2.40 -6.68
C HIS A 174 9.30 -2.85 -7.65
N GLY A 175 9.32 -4.12 -8.09
CA GLY A 175 8.26 -4.71 -8.92
C GLY A 175 6.90 -4.71 -8.23
N ALA A 176 6.86 -4.96 -6.91
CA ALA A 176 5.64 -4.89 -6.13
C ALA A 176 5.09 -3.46 -6.08
N HIS A 177 5.94 -2.48 -5.77
CA HIS A 177 5.54 -1.07 -5.70
C HIS A 177 4.99 -0.57 -7.04
N LEU A 178 5.65 -0.88 -8.14
CA LEU A 178 5.21 -0.51 -9.49
C LEU A 178 3.87 -1.16 -9.85
N GLY A 179 3.66 -2.44 -9.49
CA GLY A 179 2.38 -3.14 -9.67
C GLY A 179 1.23 -2.48 -8.89
N GLY A 180 1.48 -2.13 -7.63
CA GLY A 180 0.52 -1.40 -6.81
C GLY A 180 0.23 0.00 -7.36
N ALA A 181 1.26 0.75 -7.74
CA ALA A 181 1.14 2.08 -8.34
C ALA A 181 0.32 2.04 -9.65
N ALA A 182 0.58 1.06 -10.52
CA ALA A 182 -0.19 0.84 -11.72
C ALA A 182 -1.68 0.56 -11.41
N THR A 183 -1.96 -0.26 -10.39
CA THR A 183 -3.32 -0.55 -9.94
C THR A 183 -4.03 0.72 -9.45
N GLY A 184 -3.36 1.55 -8.64
CA GLY A 184 -3.90 2.83 -8.18
C GLY A 184 -4.22 3.77 -9.32
N THR A 185 -3.33 3.86 -10.32
CA THR A 185 -3.50 4.65 -11.53
C THR A 185 -4.70 4.18 -12.35
N LEU A 186 -4.77 2.87 -12.65
CA LEU A 186 -5.88 2.29 -13.42
C LEU A 186 -7.21 2.43 -12.68
N TYR A 187 -7.24 2.22 -11.38
CA TYR A 187 -8.46 2.40 -10.59
C TYR A 187 -8.96 3.85 -10.62
N TYR A 188 -8.05 4.83 -10.55
CA TYR A 188 -8.42 6.23 -10.73
C TYR A 188 -9.05 6.48 -12.09
N LEU A 189 -8.41 6.03 -13.17
CA LEU A 189 -8.85 6.29 -14.54
C LEU A 189 -10.20 5.61 -14.86
N LEU A 190 -10.36 4.36 -14.44
CA LEU A 190 -11.51 3.53 -14.81
C LEU A 190 -12.72 3.71 -13.89
N VAL A 191 -12.49 3.99 -12.60
CA VAL A 191 -13.53 4.03 -11.57
C VAL A 191 -13.72 5.44 -11.01
N VAL A 192 -12.71 5.99 -10.35
CA VAL A 192 -12.88 7.21 -9.53
C VAL A 192 -13.21 8.42 -10.40
N ARG A 193 -12.57 8.53 -11.57
CA ARG A 193 -12.84 9.62 -12.52
C ARG A 193 -14.30 9.65 -12.97
N ARG A 194 -14.95 8.48 -13.06
CA ARG A 194 -16.37 8.35 -13.45
C ARG A 194 -17.34 8.61 -12.29
N LEU A 195 -16.90 8.49 -11.04
CA LEU A 195 -17.74 8.72 -9.87
C LEU A 195 -18.06 10.19 -9.65
N GLY A 196 -17.46 11.12 -10.40
CA GLY A 196 -17.66 12.56 -10.21
C GLY A 196 -17.26 13.03 -8.80
N VAL A 197 -16.27 12.39 -8.20
CA VAL A 197 -15.78 12.73 -6.86
C VAL A 197 -15.44 14.21 -6.83
N ARG A 198 -16.23 14.99 -6.08
CA ARG A 198 -15.95 16.42 -5.89
C ARG A 198 -14.63 16.52 -5.13
N ARG A 199 -13.66 17.15 -5.77
CA ARG A 199 -12.40 17.55 -5.14
C ARG A 199 -12.76 18.59 -4.07
N THR A 200 -12.89 18.18 -2.82
CA THR A 200 -12.95 19.12 -1.70
C THR A 200 -11.64 19.90 -1.67
N GLY A 201 -11.68 21.19 -1.28
CA GLY A 201 -10.62 22.17 -1.42
C GLY A 201 -9.20 21.75 -1.01
N PRO A 202 -8.24 22.66 -0.93
CA PRO A 202 -6.84 22.32 -0.67
C PRO A 202 -6.72 21.60 0.67
N VAL A 203 -6.39 20.33 0.64
CA VAL A 203 -6.05 19.55 1.85
C VAL A 203 -4.57 19.77 2.08
N ASP A 204 -4.23 20.51 3.12
CA ASP A 204 -2.84 20.73 3.52
C ASP A 204 -2.44 19.74 4.63
N PHE A 205 -1.79 18.64 4.23
CA PHE A 205 -1.31 17.63 5.17
C PHE A 205 -0.04 18.06 5.92
N ALA A 206 0.53 19.21 5.61
CA ALA A 206 1.57 19.83 6.40
C ALA A 206 0.98 20.54 7.64
N ASP A 207 -0.33 20.78 7.67
CA ASP A 207 -1.01 21.44 8.79
C ASP A 207 -1.61 20.43 9.75
N VAL A 208 -1.20 20.50 11.01
CA VAL A 208 -1.72 19.63 12.11
C VAL A 208 -3.22 19.82 12.33
N ALA A 209 -3.76 21.02 12.09
CA ALA A 209 -5.19 21.28 12.21
C ALA A 209 -6.01 20.52 11.17
N THR A 210 -5.49 20.42 9.94
CA THR A 210 -6.09 19.60 8.88
C THR A 210 -6.15 18.13 9.28
N TRP A 211 -5.07 17.58 9.85
CA TRP A 211 -5.06 16.20 10.36
C TRP A 211 -6.07 15.98 11.48
N ARG A 212 -6.15 16.89 12.44
CA ARG A 212 -7.12 16.81 13.54
C ARG A 212 -8.56 16.84 13.03
N ALA A 213 -8.85 17.71 12.06
CA ALA A 213 -10.19 17.81 11.46
C ALA A 213 -10.56 16.52 10.70
N LEU A 214 -9.65 15.95 9.92
CA LEU A 214 -9.85 14.70 9.20
C LEU A 214 -10.08 13.52 10.15
N ILE A 215 -9.29 13.41 11.22
CA ILE A 215 -9.45 12.37 12.25
C ILE A 215 -10.78 12.54 12.97
N ALA A 216 -11.18 13.76 13.32
CA ALA A 216 -12.45 14.03 13.99
C ALA A 216 -13.63 13.67 13.08
N GLN A 217 -13.58 14.03 11.80
CA GLN A 217 -14.60 13.70 10.81
C GLN A 217 -14.69 12.17 10.56
N TYR A 218 -13.55 11.48 10.57
CA TYR A 218 -13.48 10.03 10.44
C TYR A 218 -14.13 9.32 11.65
N ARG A 219 -13.90 9.83 12.86
CA ARG A 219 -14.51 9.33 14.10
C ARG A 219 -16.00 9.64 14.17
N GLY A 220 -16.42 10.85 13.81
CA GLY A 220 -17.83 11.29 13.89
C GLY A 220 -18.77 10.50 12.98
N ARG A 221 -18.35 10.18 11.77
CA ARG A 221 -19.15 9.33 10.87
C ARG A 221 -19.39 7.91 11.40
N ASN A 222 -18.49 7.41 12.23
CA ASN A 222 -18.61 6.08 12.81
C ASN A 222 -19.54 6.03 14.03
N SER A 223 -19.75 7.15 14.73
CA SER A 223 -20.70 7.24 15.84
C SER A 223 -22.15 7.30 15.36
N ASP A 224 -22.41 7.94 14.22
CA ASP A 224 -23.77 8.11 13.67
C ASP A 224 -24.30 6.83 12.98
N GLU A 225 -23.42 5.99 12.45
CA GLU A 225 -23.80 4.70 11.83
C GLU A 225 -24.00 3.58 12.87
N GLY A 226 -23.53 3.75 14.09
CA GLY A 226 -23.72 2.79 15.21
C GLY A 226 -25.05 2.94 15.93
N GLN A 227 -25.87 3.97 15.60
CA GLN A 227 -27.18 4.26 16.22
C GLN A 227 -28.36 3.97 15.28
N LYS A 228 -28.11 3.41 14.11
CA LYS A 228 -29.14 2.91 13.18
C LYS A 228 -28.93 1.41 12.98
#